data_68057950fa304c66de4efb3358615827
#
_entry.id   68057950fa304c66de4efb3358615827
#
_cell.length_a   1.000
_cell.length_b   1.000
_cell.length_c   1.000
_cell.angle_alpha   90.00
_cell.angle_beta   90.00
_cell.angle_gamma   90.00
#
_symmetry.space_group_name_H-M   'P 1'
#
loop_
_entity.id
_entity.type
_entity.pdbx_description
1 polymer ?
#
loop_
_entity_poly.entity_id
_entity_poly.type
_entity_poly.pdbx_seq_one_letter_code
_entity_poly.pdbx_strand_id
1 'polypeptide(L)'
;MKKFFACLLALVMALSLMACGGDTGTDDANTGDDTQVEDNTGDDAATPGEGDSIMAILKDRFVAAPELAGTTWTFIGGYVQGKQMTEDQTNKVLSQLDNEYAFYFDENGAVSLTEGTDTVTAGTYTISEDGMLASISMDNDIKYAGSFIEQDDGPVMVALLDGTGMNALYFHLVVEG
;
A
#
# COMPACT_ATOMS: atom_id res chain seq x y z
N MET A 1 14.57 -18.65 3.33
CA MET A 1 13.94 -17.42 3.78
C MET A 1 14.34 -16.20 2.94
N LYS A 2 15.60 -15.92 2.62
CA LYS A 2 16.00 -14.80 1.73
C LYS A 2 15.46 -14.89 0.28
N LYS A 3 14.95 -16.04 -0.15
CA LYS A 3 14.49 -16.27 -1.53
C LYS A 3 13.07 -15.78 -1.80
N PHE A 4 12.20 -15.75 -0.79
CA PHE A 4 10.79 -15.33 -0.98
C PHE A 4 10.64 -13.82 -1.09
N PHE A 5 11.41 -13.08 -0.30
CA PHE A 5 11.38 -11.62 -0.39
C PHE A 5 11.94 -11.10 -1.72
N ALA A 6 12.96 -11.80 -2.25
CA ALA A 6 13.45 -11.53 -3.60
C ALA A 6 12.38 -11.82 -4.67
N CYS A 7 11.49 -12.80 -4.43
CA CYS A 7 10.37 -13.08 -5.32
C CYS A 7 9.27 -12.02 -5.25
N LEU A 8 8.91 -11.53 -4.06
CA LEU A 8 7.90 -10.47 -3.92
C LEU A 8 8.40 -9.16 -4.54
N LEU A 9 9.65 -8.79 -4.27
CA LEU A 9 10.27 -7.60 -4.87
C LEU A 9 10.45 -7.77 -6.40
N ALA A 10 10.82 -8.96 -6.86
CA ALA A 10 10.92 -9.26 -8.29
C ALA A 10 9.56 -9.30 -8.98
N LEU A 11 8.51 -9.74 -8.28
CA LEU A 11 7.16 -9.74 -8.78
C LEU A 11 6.62 -8.31 -8.99
N VAL A 12 6.86 -7.45 -8.00
CA VAL A 12 6.52 -6.03 -8.07
C VAL A 12 7.24 -5.36 -9.26
N MET A 13 8.51 -5.71 -9.50
CA MET A 13 9.28 -5.21 -10.65
C MET A 13 8.79 -5.78 -11.99
N ALA A 14 8.31 -7.03 -12.03
CA ALA A 14 7.81 -7.65 -13.26
C ALA A 14 6.45 -7.08 -13.72
N LEU A 15 5.62 -6.61 -12.78
CA LEU A 15 4.34 -5.98 -13.08
C LEU A 15 4.50 -4.62 -13.76
N SER A 16 5.59 -3.90 -13.51
CA SER A 16 5.86 -2.59 -14.12
C SER A 16 6.28 -2.64 -15.58
N LEU A 17 6.73 -3.80 -16.10
CA LEU A 17 7.18 -3.95 -17.48
C LEU A 17 6.04 -4.23 -18.48
N MET A 18 4.83 -4.57 -18.01
CA MET A 18 3.69 -4.83 -18.91
C MET A 18 2.88 -3.59 -19.28
N ALA A 19 3.15 -2.43 -18.68
CA ALA A 19 2.43 -1.18 -18.98
C ALA A 19 3.00 -0.38 -20.16
N CYS A 20 4.07 -0.85 -20.82
CA CYS A 20 4.69 -0.15 -21.95
C CYS A 20 4.60 -0.99 -23.22
N GLY A 21 3.39 -1.12 -23.76
CA GLY A 21 3.15 -1.84 -25.03
C GLY A 21 2.03 -1.20 -25.85
N GLY A 22 2.44 -0.38 -26.84
CA GLY A 22 1.60 0.02 -27.99
C GLY A 22 1.11 1.47 -27.89
N ASP A 23 1.63 2.39 -28.67
CA ASP A 23 1.23 2.61 -30.06
C ASP A 23 2.19 3.61 -30.74
N THR A 24 2.66 3.24 -31.90
CA THR A 24 3.37 4.11 -32.83
C THR A 24 2.37 4.69 -33.82
N GLY A 25 2.15 6.00 -33.80
CA GLY A 25 1.31 6.70 -34.78
C GLY A 25 1.65 8.19 -34.88
N THR A 26 2.39 8.51 -35.90
CA THR A 26 2.82 9.75 -36.57
C THR A 26 1.96 11.01 -36.41
N ASP A 27 2.73 12.12 -36.22
CA ASP A 27 2.58 13.50 -36.75
C ASP A 27 1.18 14.13 -36.98
N ASP A 28 0.89 15.27 -36.36
CA ASP A 28 0.89 16.56 -37.06
C ASP A 28 0.64 17.75 -36.09
N ALA A 29 1.34 18.85 -36.38
CA ALA A 29 1.24 20.11 -35.69
C ALA A 29 -0.10 20.81 -35.96
N ASN A 30 -0.71 21.44 -34.95
CA ASN A 30 -1.32 22.76 -35.16
C ASN A 30 -1.55 23.53 -33.83
N THR A 31 -1.14 24.76 -33.90
CA THR A 31 -1.30 25.93 -33.01
C THR A 31 -2.78 26.30 -32.80
N GLY A 32 -3.12 26.73 -31.56
CA GLY A 32 -4.39 27.45 -31.36
C GLY A 32 -4.77 27.65 -29.89
N ASP A 33 -4.42 28.81 -29.40
CA ASP A 33 -4.96 29.58 -28.27
C ASP A 33 -6.48 29.36 -28.04
N ASP A 34 -6.93 29.11 -26.83
CA ASP A 34 -7.90 29.97 -26.17
C ASP A 34 -8.29 29.47 -24.75
N THR A 35 -8.37 30.43 -23.86
CA THR A 35 -8.78 30.44 -22.47
C THR A 35 -10.22 29.93 -22.30
N GLN A 36 -10.47 28.98 -21.40
CA GLN A 36 -11.70 29.00 -20.59
C GLN A 36 -11.47 28.41 -19.18
N VAL A 37 -11.64 29.27 -18.21
CA VAL A 37 -11.80 28.95 -16.80
C VAL A 37 -13.21 28.38 -16.63
N GLU A 38 -13.35 27.11 -16.30
CA GLU A 38 -14.59 26.59 -15.70
C GLU A 38 -14.30 26.08 -14.29
N ASP A 39 -14.87 26.81 -13.36
CA ASP A 39 -15.07 26.50 -11.97
C ASP A 39 -15.88 25.19 -11.87
N ASN A 40 -15.26 24.10 -11.46
CA ASN A 40 -15.95 22.86 -11.18
C ASN A 40 -15.60 22.40 -9.77
N THR A 41 -16.42 22.82 -8.82
CA THR A 41 -16.52 22.25 -7.48
C THR A 41 -17.11 20.84 -7.61
N GLY A 42 -16.25 19.87 -7.85
CA GLY A 42 -16.52 18.44 -7.77
C GLY A 42 -15.51 17.85 -6.79
N ASP A 43 -16.02 17.14 -5.81
CA ASP A 43 -15.27 16.33 -4.85
C ASP A 43 -14.54 15.20 -5.63
N ASP A 44 -13.46 15.58 -6.31
CA ASP A 44 -12.61 14.69 -7.06
C ASP A 44 -11.54 14.17 -6.09
N ALA A 45 -11.69 12.92 -5.68
CA ALA A 45 -10.58 12.18 -5.11
C ALA A 45 -9.43 12.25 -6.14
N ALA A 46 -8.46 13.11 -5.88
CA ALA A 46 -7.35 13.39 -6.78
C ALA A 46 -6.70 12.06 -7.20
N THR A 47 -6.84 11.71 -8.47
CA THR A 47 -6.07 10.61 -9.05
C THR A 47 -4.60 10.95 -8.87
N PRO A 48 -3.80 10.14 -8.14
CA PRO A 48 -2.41 10.45 -7.90
C PRO A 48 -1.66 10.65 -9.22
N GLY A 49 -0.92 11.75 -9.35
CA GLY A 49 0.00 11.96 -10.46
C GLY A 49 1.08 10.86 -10.46
N GLU A 50 1.53 10.44 -11.64
CA GLU A 50 2.62 9.46 -11.73
C GLU A 50 3.87 10.01 -11.02
N GLY A 51 4.36 9.28 -10.02
CA GLY A 51 5.59 9.60 -9.30
C GLY A 51 5.43 10.37 -7.99
N ASP A 52 4.21 10.64 -7.54
CA ASP A 52 3.99 11.24 -6.23
C ASP A 52 4.17 10.22 -5.09
N SER A 53 4.74 10.67 -3.98
CA SER A 53 4.80 9.85 -2.76
C SER A 53 3.40 9.64 -2.19
N ILE A 54 3.07 8.41 -1.79
CA ILE A 54 1.79 8.12 -1.14
C ILE A 54 1.57 8.96 0.13
N MET A 55 2.64 9.32 0.83
CA MET A 55 2.58 10.19 2.00
C MET A 55 2.15 11.62 1.63
N ALA A 56 2.55 12.12 0.47
CA ALA A 56 2.10 13.42 -0.02
C ALA A 56 0.63 13.39 -0.46
N ILE A 57 0.21 12.30 -1.09
CA ILE A 57 -1.17 12.10 -1.55
C ILE A 57 -2.15 12.00 -0.37
N LEU A 58 -1.77 11.26 0.68
CA LEU A 58 -2.64 10.97 1.82
C LEU A 58 -2.42 11.89 3.03
N LYS A 59 -1.57 12.92 2.94
CA LYS A 59 -1.12 13.76 4.08
C LYS A 59 -2.26 14.30 4.96
N ASP A 60 -3.40 14.65 4.36
CA ASP A 60 -4.54 15.24 5.05
C ASP A 60 -5.59 14.18 5.48
N ARG A 61 -5.32 12.89 5.23
CA ARG A 61 -6.21 11.77 5.52
C ARG A 61 -5.71 10.86 6.65
N PHE A 62 -4.47 11.07 7.12
CA PHE A 62 -3.94 10.26 8.20
C PHE A 62 -4.66 10.54 9.51
N VAL A 63 -4.97 9.46 10.22
CA VAL A 63 -5.62 9.44 11.53
C VAL A 63 -4.73 8.73 12.53
N ALA A 64 -5.03 8.88 13.82
CA ALA A 64 -4.35 8.12 14.86
C ALA A 64 -4.55 6.61 14.65
N ALA A 65 -3.52 5.84 15.01
CA ALA A 65 -3.60 4.38 15.00
C ALA A 65 -4.78 3.92 15.87
N PRO A 66 -5.63 3.03 15.37
CA PRO A 66 -6.61 2.36 16.22
C PRO A 66 -5.91 1.43 17.21
N GLU A 67 -6.67 0.84 18.15
CA GLU A 67 -6.13 -0.24 18.98
C GLU A 67 -5.68 -1.39 18.09
N LEU A 68 -4.37 -1.71 18.09
CA LEU A 68 -3.82 -2.78 17.27
C LEU A 68 -3.82 -4.14 17.98
N ALA A 69 -3.74 -4.14 19.31
CA ALA A 69 -3.65 -5.37 20.10
C ALA A 69 -4.84 -6.30 19.84
N GLY A 70 -4.55 -7.56 19.53
CA GLY A 70 -5.57 -8.57 19.24
C GLY A 70 -6.24 -8.44 17.86
N THR A 71 -5.68 -7.64 16.94
CA THR A 71 -6.31 -7.39 15.63
C THR A 71 -5.60 -8.10 14.49
N THR A 72 -6.38 -8.40 13.44
CA THR A 72 -5.90 -8.94 12.16
C THR A 72 -6.14 -7.94 11.04
N TRP A 73 -5.14 -7.76 10.19
CA TRP A 73 -5.16 -6.81 9.08
C TRP A 73 -4.83 -7.53 7.78
N THR A 74 -5.78 -7.61 6.87
CA THR A 74 -5.61 -8.31 5.59
C THR A 74 -5.22 -7.37 4.46
N PHE A 75 -4.35 -7.84 3.58
CA PHE A 75 -3.90 -7.10 2.40
C PHE A 75 -5.05 -6.86 1.43
N ILE A 76 -5.17 -5.61 0.98
CA ILE A 76 -6.22 -5.18 0.04
C ILE A 76 -5.65 -4.49 -1.21
N GLY A 77 -4.34 -4.33 -1.32
CA GLY A 77 -3.70 -3.66 -2.44
C GLY A 77 -2.46 -2.88 -2.04
N GLY A 78 -2.07 -1.92 -2.85
CA GLY A 78 -0.87 -1.17 -2.56
C GLY A 78 -0.59 -0.04 -3.54
N TYR A 79 0.53 0.61 -3.29
CA TYR A 79 1.11 1.67 -4.11
C TYR A 79 2.55 1.26 -4.45
N VAL A 80 2.86 1.15 -5.72
CA VAL A 80 4.12 0.57 -6.19
C VAL A 80 4.73 1.47 -7.26
N GLN A 81 5.98 1.90 -7.02
CA GLN A 81 6.71 2.81 -7.92
C GLN A 81 5.92 4.08 -8.27
N GLY A 82 5.23 4.65 -7.30
CA GLY A 82 4.45 5.85 -7.52
C GLY A 82 3.11 5.65 -8.22
N LYS A 83 2.59 4.42 -8.26
CA LYS A 83 1.29 4.09 -8.88
C LYS A 83 0.44 3.20 -7.98
N GLN A 84 -0.86 3.46 -7.95
CA GLN A 84 -1.83 2.58 -7.31
C GLN A 84 -1.88 1.23 -8.03
N MET A 85 -1.86 0.13 -7.27
CA MET A 85 -2.11 -1.20 -7.82
C MET A 85 -3.53 -1.31 -8.35
N THR A 86 -3.69 -1.95 -9.51
CA THR A 86 -5.01 -2.32 -10.02
C THR A 86 -5.55 -3.55 -9.27
N GLU A 87 -6.85 -3.78 -9.37
CA GLU A 87 -7.49 -4.99 -8.81
C GLU A 87 -6.85 -6.28 -9.34
N ASP A 88 -6.56 -6.35 -10.64
CA ASP A 88 -5.88 -7.51 -11.25
C ASP A 88 -4.48 -7.74 -10.65
N GLN A 89 -3.74 -6.67 -10.39
CA GLN A 89 -2.42 -6.76 -9.75
C GLN A 89 -2.53 -7.25 -8.30
N THR A 90 -3.49 -6.73 -7.55
CA THR A 90 -3.78 -7.17 -6.18
C THR A 90 -4.17 -8.64 -6.13
N ASN A 91 -5.11 -9.06 -6.98
CA ASN A 91 -5.56 -10.44 -7.09
C ASN A 91 -4.43 -11.39 -7.51
N LYS A 92 -3.52 -10.93 -8.37
CA LYS A 92 -2.34 -11.70 -8.76
C LYS A 92 -1.37 -11.92 -7.59
N VAL A 93 -1.15 -10.92 -6.75
CA VAL A 93 -0.35 -11.06 -5.52
C VAL A 93 -1.01 -12.06 -4.58
N LEU A 94 -2.30 -11.89 -4.28
CA LEU A 94 -3.05 -12.78 -3.39
C LEU A 94 -3.05 -14.22 -3.89
N SER A 95 -3.27 -14.45 -5.18
CA SER A 95 -3.27 -15.81 -5.75
C SER A 95 -1.93 -16.54 -5.63
N GLN A 96 -0.83 -15.82 -5.53
CA GLN A 96 0.50 -16.40 -5.32
C GLN A 96 0.81 -16.68 -3.84
N LEU A 97 0.02 -16.12 -2.95
CA LEU A 97 0.09 -16.29 -1.51
C LEU A 97 -1.13 -17.06 -0.98
N ASP A 98 -1.71 -17.94 -1.77
CA ASP A 98 -2.88 -18.76 -1.41
C ASP A 98 -4.04 -17.94 -0.83
N ASN A 99 -4.14 -16.66 -1.21
CA ASN A 99 -5.04 -15.63 -0.67
C ASN A 99 -4.83 -15.28 0.81
N GLU A 100 -3.67 -15.62 1.34
CA GLU A 100 -3.30 -15.33 2.74
C GLU A 100 -2.14 -14.34 2.78
N TYR A 101 -2.45 -13.05 3.02
CA TYR A 101 -1.46 -12.02 3.28
C TYR A 101 -2.01 -11.08 4.35
N ALA A 102 -1.54 -11.28 5.59
CA ALA A 102 -2.11 -10.58 6.73
C ALA A 102 -1.10 -10.33 7.85
N PHE A 103 -1.25 -9.20 8.54
CA PHE A 103 -0.66 -8.96 9.84
C PHE A 103 -1.62 -9.39 10.96
N TYR A 104 -1.08 -10.04 11.97
CA TYR A 104 -1.73 -10.23 13.26
C TYR A 104 -0.92 -9.53 14.35
N PHE A 105 -1.55 -8.65 15.10
CA PHE A 105 -0.96 -7.91 16.21
C PHE A 105 -1.42 -8.52 17.53
N ASP A 106 -0.48 -8.97 18.34
CA ASP A 106 -0.75 -9.60 19.63
C ASP A 106 -0.81 -8.54 20.75
N GLU A 107 -1.40 -8.89 21.87
CA GLU A 107 -1.58 -8.00 23.03
C GLU A 107 -0.27 -7.61 23.73
N ASN A 108 0.84 -8.30 23.45
CA ASN A 108 2.13 -8.12 24.11
C ASN A 108 3.15 -7.31 23.27
N GLY A 109 2.70 -6.69 22.16
CA GLY A 109 3.57 -5.95 21.25
C GLY A 109 4.31 -6.84 20.26
N ALA A 110 3.96 -8.12 20.16
CA ALA A 110 4.39 -8.98 19.08
C ALA A 110 3.49 -8.82 17.86
N VAL A 111 4.05 -9.07 16.68
CA VAL A 111 3.33 -9.09 15.42
C VAL A 111 3.77 -10.29 14.61
N SER A 112 2.88 -10.85 13.83
CA SER A 112 3.23 -11.84 12.81
C SER A 112 2.68 -11.42 11.46
N LEU A 113 3.44 -11.70 10.40
CA LEU A 113 3.04 -11.53 9.02
C LEU A 113 2.90 -12.91 8.38
N THR A 114 1.70 -13.24 7.95
CA THR A 114 1.41 -14.47 7.19
C THR A 114 1.51 -14.15 5.71
N GLU A 115 2.30 -14.94 5.00
CA GLU A 115 2.50 -14.87 3.54
C GLU A 115 2.24 -16.26 2.94
N GLY A 116 0.98 -16.52 2.58
CA GLY A 116 0.53 -17.86 2.19
C GLY A 116 0.39 -18.81 3.37
N THR A 117 -0.04 -20.02 3.10
CA THR A 117 -0.36 -21.03 4.13
C THR A 117 0.83 -21.51 4.96
N ASP A 118 2.05 -21.39 4.42
CA ASP A 118 3.26 -22.02 5.00
C ASP A 118 4.28 -21.02 5.55
N THR A 119 4.07 -19.71 5.37
CA THR A 119 5.07 -18.71 5.76
C THR A 119 4.49 -17.75 6.77
N VAL A 120 4.98 -17.83 8.00
CA VAL A 120 4.71 -16.86 9.06
C VAL A 120 6.03 -16.28 9.54
N THR A 121 6.16 -14.96 9.44
CA THR A 121 7.33 -14.23 9.95
C THR A 121 6.90 -13.47 11.20
N ALA A 122 7.61 -13.72 12.31
CA ALA A 122 7.39 -13.02 13.56
C ALA A 122 8.13 -11.67 13.58
N GLY A 123 7.72 -10.80 14.50
CA GLY A 123 8.32 -9.49 14.71
C GLY A 123 7.75 -8.79 15.93
N THR A 124 8.05 -7.52 16.05
CA THR A 124 7.53 -6.64 17.11
C THR A 124 7.01 -5.35 16.52
N TYR A 125 6.11 -4.70 17.23
CA TYR A 125 5.61 -3.38 16.85
C TYR A 125 5.59 -2.42 18.03
N THR A 126 5.66 -1.12 17.72
CA THR A 126 5.47 -0.03 18.69
C THR A 126 4.68 1.08 18.03
N ILE A 127 3.88 1.78 18.81
CA ILE A 127 3.19 3.00 18.38
C ILE A 127 3.99 4.22 18.82
N SER A 128 4.10 5.22 17.94
CA SER A 128 4.73 6.49 18.26
C SER A 128 4.00 7.23 19.41
N GLU A 129 4.68 8.14 20.11
CA GLU A 129 4.11 8.88 21.24
C GLU A 129 2.88 9.73 20.84
N ASP A 130 2.83 10.20 19.61
CA ASP A 130 1.68 10.94 19.05
C ASP A 130 0.54 10.04 18.58
N GLY A 131 0.74 8.72 18.61
CA GLY A 131 -0.24 7.74 18.19
C GLY A 131 -0.42 7.62 16.68
N MET A 132 0.39 8.29 15.85
CA MET A 132 0.15 8.38 14.41
C MET A 132 0.85 7.30 13.58
N LEU A 133 1.88 6.65 14.15
CA LEU A 133 2.74 5.72 13.42
C LEU A 133 2.93 4.41 14.17
N ALA A 134 2.73 3.29 13.48
CA ALA A 134 3.16 1.96 13.91
C ALA A 134 4.50 1.62 13.30
N SER A 135 5.54 1.45 14.12
CA SER A 135 6.83 0.94 13.70
C SER A 135 6.83 -0.58 13.86
N ILE A 136 6.92 -1.31 12.75
CA ILE A 136 6.89 -2.77 12.70
C ILE A 136 8.27 -3.26 12.29
N SER A 137 8.87 -4.16 13.08
CA SER A 137 10.19 -4.76 12.82
C SER A 137 10.06 -6.29 12.79
N MET A 138 10.27 -6.88 11.62
CA MET A 138 10.19 -8.32 11.43
C MET A 138 11.55 -9.00 11.69
N ASP A 139 11.53 -10.25 12.11
CA ASP A 139 12.74 -11.04 12.43
C ASP A 139 13.63 -11.34 11.20
N ASN A 140 13.12 -11.11 9.99
CA ASN A 140 13.86 -11.19 8.73
C ASN A 140 14.51 -9.87 8.30
N ASP A 141 14.66 -8.91 9.22
CA ASP A 141 15.23 -7.57 9.02
C ASP A 141 14.36 -6.61 8.18
N ILE A 142 13.13 -6.99 7.84
CA ILE A 142 12.20 -6.11 7.15
C ILE A 142 11.53 -5.18 8.16
N LYS A 143 11.37 -3.94 7.76
CA LYS A 143 10.70 -2.92 8.57
C LYS A 143 9.59 -2.26 7.77
N TYR A 144 8.48 -2.02 8.45
CA TYR A 144 7.37 -1.23 7.91
C TYR A 144 7.11 -0.04 8.82
N ALA A 145 6.71 1.07 8.20
CA ALA A 145 6.16 2.22 8.88
C ALA A 145 4.66 2.29 8.53
N GLY A 146 3.80 1.89 9.45
CA GLY A 146 2.34 1.85 9.28
C GLY A 146 1.72 3.17 9.70
N SER A 147 1.12 3.90 8.76
CA SER A 147 0.22 5.02 9.02
C SER A 147 -1.22 4.59 8.74
N PHE A 148 -2.21 5.31 9.27
CA PHE A 148 -3.60 4.88 9.22
C PHE A 148 -4.46 5.93 8.54
N ILE A 149 -5.43 5.47 7.74
CA ILE A 149 -6.48 6.30 7.15
C ILE A 149 -7.83 5.66 7.46
N GLU A 150 -8.87 6.48 7.57
CA GLU A 150 -10.25 6.01 7.70
C GLU A 150 -10.88 5.89 6.31
N GLN A 151 -11.59 4.79 6.06
CA GLN A 151 -12.40 4.57 4.87
C GLN A 151 -13.83 4.17 5.29
N ASP A 152 -14.77 4.15 4.35
CA ASP A 152 -16.18 3.85 4.62
C ASP A 152 -16.37 2.46 5.27
N ASP A 153 -15.51 1.51 4.90
CA ASP A 153 -15.53 0.12 5.40
C ASP A 153 -14.66 -0.08 6.67
N GLY A 154 -14.04 0.99 7.19
CA GLY A 154 -13.20 0.98 8.38
C GLY A 154 -11.75 1.39 8.14
N PRO A 155 -10.89 1.28 9.16
CA PRO A 155 -9.52 1.76 9.09
C PRO A 155 -8.64 0.91 8.16
N VAL A 156 -7.78 1.58 7.41
CA VAL A 156 -6.76 1.01 6.54
C VAL A 156 -5.37 1.41 7.04
N MET A 157 -4.50 0.43 7.23
CA MET A 157 -3.08 0.65 7.49
C MET A 157 -2.33 0.76 6.16
N VAL A 158 -1.63 1.86 5.97
CA VAL A 158 -0.70 2.12 4.86
C VAL A 158 0.70 1.78 5.34
N ALA A 159 1.17 0.57 5.07
CA ALA A 159 2.47 0.07 5.48
C ALA A 159 3.54 0.42 4.44
N LEU A 160 4.38 1.41 4.74
CA LEU A 160 5.48 1.82 3.87
C LEU A 160 6.58 0.78 3.89
N LEU A 161 7.04 0.39 2.70
CA LEU A 161 8.16 -0.54 2.50
C LEU A 161 9.52 0.17 2.48
N ASP A 162 9.51 1.47 2.24
CA ASP A 162 10.71 2.30 2.17
C ASP A 162 10.43 3.74 2.64
N GLY A 163 11.50 4.51 2.87
CA GLY A 163 11.38 5.89 3.33
C GLY A 163 10.98 6.89 2.24
N THR A 164 10.83 6.46 0.99
CA THR A 164 10.48 7.36 -0.14
C THR A 164 8.97 7.56 -0.25
N GLY A 165 8.18 6.59 0.24
CA GLY A 165 6.73 6.56 0.06
C GLY A 165 6.30 6.23 -1.37
N MET A 166 7.22 5.68 -2.18
CA MET A 166 6.91 5.21 -3.53
C MET A 166 6.38 3.77 -3.52
N ASN A 167 6.56 3.06 -2.40
CA ASN A 167 6.11 1.70 -2.21
C ASN A 167 5.41 1.56 -0.86
N ALA A 168 4.13 1.20 -0.89
CA ALA A 168 3.31 0.93 0.27
C ALA A 168 2.35 -0.23 0.03
N LEU A 169 2.05 -0.98 1.08
CA LEU A 169 1.02 -2.01 1.07
C LEU A 169 -0.16 -1.53 1.92
N TYR A 170 -1.37 -1.85 1.50
CA TYR A 170 -2.59 -1.49 2.19
C TYR A 170 -3.20 -2.72 2.86
N PHE A 171 -3.50 -2.58 4.13
CA PHE A 171 -4.13 -3.62 4.93
C PHE A 171 -5.38 -3.07 5.60
N HIS A 172 -6.47 -3.79 5.48
CA HIS A 172 -7.75 -3.46 6.09
C HIS A 172 -7.95 -4.28 7.37
N LEU A 173 -8.52 -3.65 8.41
CA LEU A 173 -8.87 -4.31 9.65
C LEU A 173 -9.97 -5.36 9.42
N VAL A 174 -9.71 -6.60 9.85
CA VAL A 174 -10.73 -7.65 9.88
C VAL A 174 -11.54 -7.50 11.17
N VAL A 175 -12.81 -7.16 11.04
CA VAL A 175 -13.74 -7.16 12.16
C VAL A 175 -14.36 -8.55 12.24
N GLU A 176 -14.04 -9.32 13.28
CA GLU A 176 -14.74 -10.58 13.54
C GLU A 176 -16.18 -10.25 13.98
N GLY A 177 -17.14 -10.68 13.15
CA GLY A 177 -18.59 -10.47 13.37
C GLY A 177 -19.20 -11.49 14.31
#